data_5969632c4a9acb8d010ac8cd38ad7fbe
#
_entry.id   5969632c4a9acb8d010ac8cd38ad7fbe
#
_cell.length_a   1.000
_cell.length_b   1.000
_cell.length_c   1.000
_cell.angle_alpha   90.00
_cell.angle_beta   90.00
_cell.angle_gamma   90.00
#
_symmetry.space_group_name_H-M   'P 1'
#
loop_
_entity.id
_entity.type
_entity.pdbx_description
1 polymer ?
#
loop_
_entity_poly.entity_id
_entity_poly.type
_entity_poly.pdbx_seq_one_letter_code
_entity_poly.pdbx_strand_id
1 'polypeptide(L)'
;MRKLLQMKIFMCELKDSLDAIYDSLNTTQYDTVLDREWELIQPESIDYGVLEKAKNVYTIEADFQWNDLGSWRSLFNVFTKNNETNYHDGNVISVQSENNLIISPNRLTAVVGIKDMAIINLDDATLIVPHDKSEAVKDVVNMLKTLNKSEYL
;
A
#
# COMPACT_ATOMS: atom_id res chain seq x y z
N MET A 1 6.98 -20.22 15.17
CA MET A 1 7.00 -20.45 16.64
C MET A 1 7.79 -19.37 17.43
N ARG A 2 9.04 -19.02 17.09
CA ARG A 2 9.82 -17.99 17.84
C ARG A 2 9.26 -16.57 17.78
N LYS A 3 8.68 -16.12 16.64
CA LYS A 3 8.08 -14.77 16.50
C LYS A 3 6.85 -14.57 17.41
N LEU A 4 6.00 -15.59 17.53
CA LEU A 4 4.85 -15.59 18.44
C LEU A 4 5.27 -15.47 19.92
N LEU A 5 6.42 -16.00 20.28
CA LEU A 5 6.94 -15.91 21.65
C LEU A 5 7.34 -14.46 22.02
N GLN A 6 7.86 -13.69 21.09
CA GLN A 6 8.24 -12.29 21.32
C GLN A 6 7.02 -11.36 21.38
N MET A 7 6.00 -11.59 20.54
CA MET A 7 4.72 -10.89 20.68
C MET A 7 4.11 -11.10 22.07
N LYS A 8 4.24 -12.30 22.62
CA LYS A 8 3.78 -12.61 23.99
C LYS A 8 4.48 -11.78 25.07
N ILE A 9 5.68 -11.29 24.81
CA ILE A 9 6.47 -10.50 25.78
C ILE A 9 6.24 -9.00 25.60
N PHE A 10 6.14 -8.51 24.37
CA PHE A 10 6.13 -7.07 24.06
C PHE A 10 4.78 -6.52 23.60
N MET A 11 3.87 -7.39 23.15
CA MET A 11 2.53 -7.05 22.66
C MET A 11 1.51 -8.02 23.24
N CYS A 12 1.41 -8.10 24.58
CA CYS A 12 0.57 -9.06 25.26
C CYS A 12 -0.90 -8.94 24.87
N GLU A 13 -1.43 -7.72 24.85
CA GLU A 13 -2.84 -7.45 24.52
C GLU A 13 -3.18 -7.92 23.10
N LEU A 14 -2.32 -7.59 22.11
CA LEU A 14 -2.49 -8.09 20.75
C LEU A 14 -2.46 -9.61 20.70
N LYS A 15 -1.56 -10.23 21.45
CA LYS A 15 -1.46 -11.71 21.49
C LYS A 15 -2.71 -12.34 22.06
N ASP A 16 -3.24 -11.79 23.15
CA ASP A 16 -4.44 -12.30 23.81
C ASP A 16 -5.67 -12.17 22.90
N SER A 17 -5.83 -11.03 22.21
CA SER A 17 -6.90 -10.84 21.21
C SER A 17 -6.76 -11.82 20.04
N LEU A 18 -5.55 -12.02 19.53
CA LEU A 18 -5.30 -12.98 18.44
C LEU A 18 -5.57 -14.43 18.88
N ASP A 19 -5.25 -14.80 20.10
CA ASP A 19 -5.58 -16.12 20.65
C ASP A 19 -7.10 -16.31 20.76
N ALA A 20 -7.82 -15.32 21.27
CA ALA A 20 -9.28 -15.37 21.35
C ALA A 20 -9.94 -15.52 19.97
N ILE A 21 -9.45 -14.79 18.95
CA ILE A 21 -9.90 -14.94 17.56
C ILE A 21 -9.58 -16.34 17.03
N TYR A 22 -8.37 -16.83 17.28
CA TYR A 22 -7.94 -18.16 16.83
C TYR A 22 -8.79 -19.26 17.45
N ASP A 23 -9.08 -19.19 18.75
CA ASP A 23 -9.90 -20.19 19.47
C ASP A 23 -11.36 -20.19 19.02
N SER A 24 -11.84 -19.06 18.46
CA SER A 24 -13.19 -18.95 17.90
C SER A 24 -13.32 -19.47 16.46
N LEU A 25 -12.20 -19.78 15.78
CA LEU A 25 -12.21 -20.28 14.40
C LEU A 25 -13.13 -21.50 14.25
N ASN A 26 -13.89 -21.51 13.17
CA ASN A 26 -14.86 -22.58 12.87
C ASN A 26 -16.00 -22.75 13.90
N THR A 27 -16.25 -21.74 14.72
CA THR A 27 -17.42 -21.69 15.60
C THR A 27 -18.46 -20.70 15.08
N THR A 28 -19.70 -20.78 15.57
CA THR A 28 -20.75 -19.79 15.26
C THR A 28 -20.52 -18.42 15.88
N GLN A 29 -19.54 -18.30 16.77
CA GLN A 29 -19.21 -17.05 17.47
C GLN A 29 -18.07 -16.28 16.82
N TYR A 30 -17.46 -16.80 15.75
CA TYR A 30 -16.26 -16.23 15.13
C TYR A 30 -16.43 -14.75 14.78
N ASP A 31 -17.47 -14.38 14.05
CA ASP A 31 -17.68 -12.99 13.63
C ASP A 31 -17.83 -12.04 14.83
N THR A 32 -18.59 -12.45 15.84
CA THR A 32 -18.78 -11.65 17.06
C THR A 32 -17.48 -11.48 17.85
N VAL A 33 -16.67 -12.53 17.96
CA VAL A 33 -15.37 -12.49 18.64
C VAL A 33 -14.39 -11.65 17.83
N LEU A 34 -14.35 -11.82 16.51
CA LEU A 34 -13.48 -11.04 15.63
C LEU A 34 -13.75 -9.54 15.77
N ASP A 35 -15.01 -9.11 15.65
CA ASP A 35 -15.38 -7.69 15.74
C ASP A 35 -14.99 -7.12 17.10
N ARG A 36 -15.31 -7.81 18.18
CA ARG A 36 -14.96 -7.38 19.54
C ARG A 36 -13.46 -7.24 19.76
N GLU A 37 -12.70 -8.27 19.40
CA GLU A 37 -11.24 -8.27 19.64
C GLU A 37 -10.54 -7.28 18.72
N TRP A 38 -11.03 -7.09 17.49
CA TRP A 38 -10.47 -6.12 16.55
C TRP A 38 -10.58 -4.67 17.04
N GLU A 39 -11.68 -4.32 17.71
CA GLU A 39 -11.85 -3.00 18.33
C GLU A 39 -10.90 -2.75 19.51
N LEU A 40 -10.47 -3.81 20.20
CA LEU A 40 -9.57 -3.70 21.35
C LEU A 40 -8.10 -3.55 20.94
N ILE A 41 -7.73 -4.00 19.73
CA ILE A 41 -6.35 -3.96 19.24
C ILE A 41 -5.93 -2.52 18.99
N GLN A 42 -4.88 -2.08 19.68
CA GLN A 42 -4.23 -0.81 19.39
C GLN A 42 -3.29 -0.94 18.18
N PRO A 43 -3.42 -0.06 17.17
CA PRO A 43 -2.56 -0.12 15.98
C PRO A 43 -1.10 0.19 16.35
N GLU A 44 -0.24 -0.80 16.28
CA GLU A 44 1.20 -0.64 16.47
C GLU A 44 1.95 -1.49 15.44
N SER A 45 2.98 -0.93 14.81
CA SER A 45 3.80 -1.70 13.88
C SER A 45 4.64 -2.75 14.61
N ILE A 46 4.92 -3.86 13.96
CA ILE A 46 5.81 -4.90 14.49
C ILE A 46 7.22 -4.37 14.79
N ASP A 47 7.66 -3.34 14.08
CA ASP A 47 8.96 -2.71 14.26
C ASP A 47 9.02 -2.04 15.65
N TYR A 48 8.09 -1.16 15.97
CA TYR A 48 8.02 -0.49 17.27
C TYR A 48 7.57 -1.43 18.39
N GLY A 49 6.59 -2.28 18.12
CA GLY A 49 6.04 -3.19 19.11
C GLY A 49 6.98 -4.31 19.54
N VAL A 50 7.84 -4.79 18.63
CA VAL A 50 8.69 -5.95 18.85
C VAL A 50 10.15 -5.71 18.50
N LEU A 51 10.46 -5.26 17.27
CA LEU A 51 11.84 -5.33 16.78
C LEU A 51 12.77 -4.36 17.52
N GLU A 52 12.33 -3.16 17.84
CA GLU A 52 13.14 -2.20 18.59
C GLU A 52 13.37 -2.61 20.06
N LYS A 53 12.44 -3.38 20.63
CA LYS A 53 12.50 -3.87 22.03
C LYS A 53 13.28 -5.19 22.15
N ALA A 54 13.39 -5.94 21.07
CA ALA A 54 13.98 -7.28 21.10
C ALA A 54 15.51 -7.23 21.04
N LYS A 55 16.18 -7.95 21.95
CA LYS A 55 17.64 -8.03 22.02
C LYS A 55 18.27 -9.11 21.10
N ASN A 56 17.46 -9.95 20.50
CA ASN A 56 17.88 -11.11 19.69
C ASN A 56 17.35 -11.01 18.24
N VAL A 57 17.45 -9.82 17.66
CA VAL A 57 17.18 -9.57 16.24
C VAL A 57 18.43 -9.90 15.44
N TYR A 58 18.27 -10.69 14.37
CA TYR A 58 19.32 -11.01 13.42
C TYR A 58 18.91 -10.51 12.06
N THR A 59 19.85 -9.93 11.33
CA THR A 59 19.68 -9.49 9.94
C THR A 59 20.52 -10.37 9.04
N ILE A 60 20.02 -10.63 7.84
CA ILE A 60 20.75 -11.30 6.76
C ILE A 60 20.88 -10.27 5.65
N GLU A 61 22.12 -10.06 5.20
CA GLU A 61 22.38 -9.19 4.05
C GLU A 61 21.75 -9.82 2.80
N ALA A 62 21.00 -9.00 2.06
CA ALA A 62 20.34 -9.42 0.83
C ALA A 62 21.01 -8.76 -0.37
N ASP A 63 21.40 -9.55 -1.37
CA ASP A 63 22.01 -9.11 -2.62
C ASP A 63 21.01 -8.95 -3.78
N PHE A 64 19.71 -9.05 -3.49
CA PHE A 64 18.63 -8.81 -4.46
C PHE A 64 18.02 -7.41 -4.30
N GLN A 65 17.53 -6.88 -5.41
CA GLN A 65 16.79 -5.62 -5.38
C GLN A 65 15.41 -5.84 -4.76
N TRP A 66 15.14 -5.16 -3.65
CA TRP A 66 13.84 -5.13 -3.02
C TRP A 66 13.19 -3.75 -3.20
N ASN A 67 11.90 -3.74 -3.48
CA ASN A 67 11.10 -2.53 -3.56
C ASN A 67 9.71 -2.81 -2.97
N ASP A 68 9.26 -1.98 -2.06
CA ASP A 68 7.96 -2.13 -1.40
C ASP A 68 6.77 -1.70 -2.26
N LEU A 69 7.04 -1.09 -3.42
CA LEU A 69 6.02 -0.57 -4.35
C LEU A 69 4.98 0.35 -3.68
N GLY A 70 5.36 0.99 -2.57
CA GLY A 70 4.47 1.84 -1.78
C GLY A 70 4.16 3.21 -2.42
N SER A 71 4.69 3.50 -3.61
CA SER A 71 4.44 4.76 -4.31
C SER A 71 4.39 4.58 -5.83
N TRP A 72 3.69 5.49 -6.53
CA TRP A 72 3.66 5.52 -7.99
C TRP A 72 5.05 5.67 -8.62
N ARG A 73 5.94 6.40 -7.95
CA ARG A 73 7.34 6.52 -8.37
C ARG A 73 8.08 5.18 -8.30
N SER A 74 7.88 4.44 -7.22
CA SER A 74 8.47 3.11 -7.07
C SER A 74 7.98 2.16 -8.16
N LEU A 75 6.69 2.21 -8.48
CA LEU A 75 6.09 1.43 -9.56
C LEU A 75 6.67 1.80 -10.91
N PHE A 76 6.77 3.10 -11.22
CA PHE A 76 7.41 3.61 -12.43
C PHE A 76 8.84 3.07 -12.58
N ASN A 77 9.67 3.16 -11.55
CA ASN A 77 11.06 2.68 -11.56
C ASN A 77 11.17 1.17 -11.82
N VAL A 78 10.18 0.39 -11.40
CA VAL A 78 10.15 -1.07 -11.66
C VAL A 78 9.78 -1.35 -13.11
N PHE A 79 8.83 -0.63 -13.67
CA PHE A 79 8.35 -0.84 -15.04
C PHE A 79 9.29 -0.30 -16.11
N THR A 80 10.04 0.77 -15.84
CA THR A 80 10.93 1.43 -16.79
C THR A 80 12.39 0.92 -16.77
N LYS A 81 12.65 -0.28 -16.26
CA LYS A 81 14.00 -0.88 -16.16
C LYS A 81 14.77 -0.96 -17.48
N ASN A 82 14.12 -0.81 -18.64
CA ASN A 82 14.69 -0.98 -19.98
C ASN A 82 15.02 0.36 -20.67
N ASN A 83 15.30 1.45 -19.97
CA ASN A 83 15.56 2.79 -20.54
C ASN A 83 14.38 3.40 -21.31
N GLU A 84 13.17 2.97 -21.07
CA GLU A 84 11.99 3.63 -21.61
C GLU A 84 11.79 4.97 -20.93
N THR A 85 11.52 6.00 -21.71
CA THR A 85 11.27 7.35 -21.20
C THR A 85 9.90 7.52 -20.58
N ASN A 86 8.95 6.63 -20.90
CA ASN A 86 7.61 6.56 -20.32
C ASN A 86 7.18 5.10 -20.18
N TYR A 87 6.34 4.81 -19.21
CA TYR A 87 5.59 3.55 -19.15
C TYR A 87 4.14 3.79 -19.55
N HIS A 88 3.65 2.99 -20.49
CA HIS A 88 2.27 3.03 -20.97
C HIS A 88 1.60 1.66 -20.77
N ASP A 89 0.42 1.68 -20.18
CA ASP A 89 -0.45 0.52 -20.11
C ASP A 89 -1.85 0.89 -20.62
N GLY A 90 -2.28 0.22 -21.70
CA GLY A 90 -3.56 0.49 -22.38
C GLY A 90 -3.46 1.48 -23.54
N ASN A 91 -4.51 2.26 -23.75
CA ASN A 91 -4.67 3.12 -24.93
C ASN A 91 -4.10 4.52 -24.69
N VAL A 92 -2.80 4.69 -24.90
CA VAL A 92 -2.04 5.92 -24.58
C VAL A 92 -1.30 6.47 -25.80
N ILE A 93 -1.38 7.78 -25.97
CA ILE A 93 -0.56 8.56 -26.91
C ILE A 93 0.21 9.61 -26.12
N SER A 94 1.54 9.62 -26.22
CA SER A 94 2.38 10.63 -25.59
C SER A 94 3.25 11.36 -26.65
N VAL A 95 3.26 12.69 -26.57
CA VAL A 95 4.03 13.54 -27.46
C VAL A 95 4.86 14.52 -26.63
N GLN A 96 6.17 14.59 -26.90
CA GLN A 96 7.10 15.47 -26.18
C GLN A 96 6.99 15.33 -24.64
N SER A 97 6.78 14.11 -24.17
CA SER A 97 6.53 13.79 -22.76
C SER A 97 7.52 12.75 -22.30
N GLU A 98 8.01 12.86 -21.08
CA GLU A 98 9.02 11.95 -20.55
C GLU A 98 8.82 11.67 -19.04
N ASN A 99 9.31 10.51 -18.60
CA ASN A 99 9.30 10.12 -17.20
C ASN A 99 7.90 9.95 -16.61
N ASN A 100 6.93 9.51 -17.42
CA ASN A 100 5.56 9.36 -17.01
C ASN A 100 5.15 7.89 -16.89
N LEU A 101 4.35 7.59 -15.88
CA LEU A 101 3.59 6.35 -15.73
C LEU A 101 2.15 6.62 -16.15
N ILE A 102 1.67 6.01 -17.23
CA ILE A 102 0.33 6.25 -17.74
C ILE A 102 -0.40 4.92 -17.87
N ILE A 103 -1.45 4.74 -17.11
CA ILE A 103 -2.32 3.55 -17.10
C ILE A 103 -3.71 3.98 -17.55
N SER A 104 -4.16 3.49 -18.69
CA SER A 104 -5.46 3.82 -19.27
C SER A 104 -6.02 2.65 -20.07
N PRO A 105 -6.53 1.61 -19.40
CA PRO A 105 -6.89 0.36 -20.07
C PRO A 105 -8.01 0.52 -21.09
N ASN A 106 -9.04 1.32 -20.80
CA ASN A 106 -10.27 1.37 -21.58
C ASN A 106 -10.47 2.70 -22.36
N ARG A 107 -9.79 3.77 -21.95
CA ARG A 107 -9.98 5.10 -22.54
C ARG A 107 -8.73 5.56 -23.29
N LEU A 108 -8.90 6.28 -24.39
CA LEU A 108 -7.76 6.95 -25.00
C LEU A 108 -7.30 8.09 -24.11
N THR A 109 -6.04 8.03 -23.67
CA THR A 109 -5.35 9.11 -22.96
C THR A 109 -4.23 9.67 -23.82
N ALA A 110 -4.38 10.91 -24.24
CA ALA A 110 -3.35 11.64 -24.99
C ALA A 110 -2.70 12.67 -24.07
N VAL A 111 -1.36 12.67 -24.02
CA VAL A 111 -0.58 13.61 -23.22
C VAL A 111 0.45 14.32 -24.06
N VAL A 112 0.66 15.61 -23.82
CA VAL A 112 1.59 16.44 -24.58
C VAL A 112 2.40 17.32 -23.63
N GLY A 113 3.72 17.27 -23.75
CA GLY A 113 4.65 18.17 -23.07
C GLY A 113 4.70 18.01 -21.54
N ILE A 114 4.32 16.84 -21.01
CA ILE A 114 4.33 16.58 -19.55
C ILE A 114 5.52 15.72 -19.12
N LYS A 115 5.93 15.89 -17.87
CA LYS A 115 7.05 15.17 -17.28
C LYS A 115 6.77 14.76 -15.83
N ASP A 116 7.39 13.64 -15.41
CA ASP A 116 7.42 13.19 -14.02
C ASP A 116 6.03 12.98 -13.40
N MET A 117 5.07 12.51 -14.20
CA MET A 117 3.68 12.34 -13.79
C MET A 117 3.28 10.86 -13.70
N ALA A 118 2.45 10.53 -12.73
CA ALA A 118 1.61 9.34 -12.77
C ALA A 118 0.18 9.75 -13.17
N ILE A 119 -0.33 9.11 -14.22
CA ILE A 119 -1.68 9.33 -14.77
C ILE A 119 -2.38 7.97 -14.80
N ILE A 120 -3.39 7.83 -13.97
CA ILE A 120 -4.18 6.61 -13.85
C ILE A 120 -5.61 6.98 -14.25
N ASN A 121 -6.02 6.56 -15.44
CA ASN A 121 -7.32 6.88 -16.01
C ASN A 121 -8.18 5.63 -16.11
N LEU A 122 -8.99 5.38 -15.11
CA LEU A 122 -9.93 4.27 -15.04
C LEU A 122 -11.34 4.72 -15.48
N ASP A 123 -12.29 3.79 -15.47
CA ASP A 123 -13.64 4.06 -15.95
C ASP A 123 -14.42 5.03 -15.06
N ASP A 124 -14.17 4.99 -13.77
CA ASP A 124 -14.87 5.74 -12.72
C ASP A 124 -14.11 6.96 -12.22
N ALA A 125 -12.78 6.96 -12.31
CA ALA A 125 -11.96 8.07 -11.80
C ALA A 125 -10.67 8.25 -12.60
N THR A 126 -10.13 9.46 -12.55
CA THR A 126 -8.81 9.79 -13.08
C THR A 126 -7.96 10.41 -11.99
N LEU A 127 -6.80 9.81 -11.72
CA LEU A 127 -5.78 10.37 -10.86
C LEU A 127 -4.64 10.92 -11.72
N ILE A 128 -4.24 12.18 -11.45
CA ILE A 128 -3.07 12.81 -12.05
C ILE A 128 -2.22 13.37 -10.92
N VAL A 129 -1.00 12.90 -10.77
CA VAL A 129 -0.13 13.29 -9.66
C VAL A 129 1.34 13.31 -10.08
N PRO A 130 2.13 14.34 -9.74
CA PRO A 130 3.58 14.31 -9.89
C PRO A 130 4.20 13.18 -9.04
N HIS A 131 5.27 12.55 -9.52
CA HIS A 131 5.93 11.47 -8.79
C HIS A 131 6.39 11.86 -7.38
N ASP A 132 6.87 13.09 -7.21
CA ASP A 132 7.32 13.66 -5.93
C ASP A 132 6.17 14.00 -4.97
N LYS A 133 4.92 13.99 -5.46
CA LYS A 133 3.69 14.27 -4.69
C LYS A 133 2.82 13.03 -4.46
N SER A 134 3.31 11.85 -4.80
CA SER A 134 2.50 10.62 -4.74
C SER A 134 1.97 10.30 -3.34
N GLU A 135 2.66 10.72 -2.27
CA GLU A 135 2.17 10.54 -0.90
C GLU A 135 0.93 11.40 -0.57
N ALA A 136 0.78 12.54 -1.23
CA ALA A 136 -0.38 13.42 -1.03
C ALA A 136 -1.71 12.82 -1.53
N VAL A 137 -1.67 11.68 -2.26
CA VAL A 137 -2.88 10.93 -2.62
C VAL A 137 -3.67 10.50 -1.37
N LYS A 138 -3.00 10.30 -0.23
CA LYS A 138 -3.66 10.02 1.06
C LYS A 138 -4.63 11.13 1.46
N ASP A 139 -4.30 12.39 1.15
CA ASP A 139 -5.17 13.54 1.47
C ASP A 139 -6.44 13.51 0.60
N VAL A 140 -6.30 13.09 -0.67
CA VAL A 140 -7.45 12.89 -1.58
C VAL A 140 -8.37 11.81 -1.02
N VAL A 141 -7.83 10.68 -0.59
CA VAL A 141 -8.60 9.60 0.05
C VAL A 141 -9.35 10.10 1.29
N ASN A 142 -8.69 10.89 2.15
CA ASN A 142 -9.33 11.48 3.33
C ASN A 142 -10.44 12.48 2.95
N MET A 143 -10.24 13.28 1.91
CA MET A 143 -11.26 14.17 1.38
C MET A 143 -12.47 13.42 0.83
N LEU A 144 -12.25 12.31 0.08
CA LEU A 144 -13.35 11.48 -0.43
C LEU A 144 -14.19 10.91 0.72
N LYS A 145 -13.56 10.43 1.79
CA LYS A 145 -14.25 9.97 3.01
C LYS A 145 -15.09 11.09 3.63
N THR A 146 -14.53 12.30 3.77
CA THR A 146 -15.23 13.46 4.34
C THR A 146 -16.41 13.90 3.49
N LEU A 147 -16.30 13.75 2.17
CA LEU A 147 -17.35 14.10 1.21
C LEU A 147 -18.39 12.99 0.99
N ASN A 148 -18.28 11.86 1.72
CA ASN A 148 -19.12 10.66 1.57
C ASN A 148 -19.12 10.11 0.13
N LYS A 149 -17.96 10.15 -0.54
CA LYS A 149 -17.75 9.62 -1.89
C LYS A 149 -17.01 8.28 -1.83
N SER A 150 -17.54 7.35 -1.04
CA SER A 150 -16.90 6.04 -0.80
C SER A 150 -16.90 5.12 -2.03
N GLU A 151 -17.67 5.44 -3.06
CA GLU A 151 -17.70 4.73 -4.34
C GLU A 151 -16.39 4.85 -5.14
N TYR A 152 -15.50 5.77 -4.76
CA TYR A 152 -14.18 5.99 -5.38
C TYR A 152 -12.99 5.56 -4.50
N LEU A 153 -13.25 4.76 -3.44
CA LEU A 153 -12.23 4.30 -2.49
C LEU A 153 -11.86 2.84 -2.67
#